data_227b3e532e6e52333ab080d3d4569543
#
_entry.id   227b3e532e6e52333ab080d3d4569543
#
_cell.length_a   1.000
_cell.length_b   1.000
_cell.length_c   1.000
_cell.angle_alpha   90.00
_cell.angle_beta   90.00
_cell.angle_gamma   90.00
#
_symmetry.space_group_name_H-M   'P 1'
#
loop_
_entity.id
_entity.type
_entity.pdbx_description
1 polymer ?
#
loop_
_entity_poly.entity_id
_entity_poly.type
_entity_poly.pdbx_seq_one_letter_code
_entity_poly.pdbx_strand_id
1 'polypeptide(L)'
;HHFYQTLTRAHPDAINKKLFDWLKALYPVWSRLTPESMRLATRLALTELLMSGVTTTSDHHYLFPAHLDDAMDIQVEEARRLGMRMTVTRGSMNLSVKDGGLPPDSVVQDEDTILADCERVIGRYHERGEGAMIQIALAPCSPFSVTKSLMCACGSLAEKHDCRLHTHLAETHDEDEFCRAMFGMSPLDYLEDVGWLNDRTWLAHGIHFSDGDVKRLGQHGVGVCHCPTSNMVLASGQCRTRELEAAGAPVGLGVDGSASNDSSNLMEGVRHALMINRLTYDASVTHLDALRWATQGSARCLGRHDIGEIAVGKQADLALFRLDELRFSGAGDPLAALV
;
A
#
# COMPACT_ATOMS: atom_id res chain seq x y z
N HIS A 1 2.74 -2.30 1.24
CA HIS A 1 3.59 -3.46 0.93
C HIS A 1 2.72 -4.68 0.59
N HIS A 2 3.34 -5.75 0.05
CA HIS A 2 2.78 -7.09 -0.09
C HIS A 2 3.82 -8.09 0.40
N PHE A 3 3.80 -8.43 1.67
CA PHE A 3 4.88 -9.19 2.31
C PHE A 3 5.15 -10.54 1.64
N TYR A 4 4.12 -11.27 1.23
CA TYR A 4 4.26 -12.56 0.56
C TYR A 4 5.09 -12.49 -0.74
N GLN A 5 5.17 -11.32 -1.37
CA GLN A 5 5.93 -11.12 -2.61
C GLN A 5 7.45 -11.14 -2.41
N THR A 6 7.96 -11.05 -1.16
CA THR A 6 9.39 -11.20 -0.89
C THR A 6 9.96 -12.55 -1.34
N LEU A 7 9.11 -13.55 -1.51
CA LEU A 7 9.49 -14.89 -2.00
C LEU A 7 9.54 -15.00 -3.53
N THR A 8 9.16 -13.94 -4.25
CA THR A 8 9.05 -13.97 -5.73
C THR A 8 9.74 -12.79 -6.41
N ARG A 9 10.79 -12.25 -5.78
CA ARG A 9 11.64 -11.19 -6.35
C ARG A 9 12.25 -11.64 -7.66
N ALA A 10 12.30 -10.74 -8.64
CA ALA A 10 12.87 -10.98 -9.97
C ALA A 10 12.44 -12.33 -10.57
N HIS A 11 11.17 -12.73 -10.38
CA HIS A 11 10.67 -14.01 -10.86
C HIS A 11 10.76 -14.08 -12.39
N PRO A 12 11.39 -15.11 -12.98
CA PRO A 12 11.69 -15.16 -14.42
C PRO A 12 10.46 -15.04 -15.31
N ASP A 13 9.30 -15.54 -14.87
CA ASP A 13 8.05 -15.46 -15.65
C ASP A 13 7.36 -14.09 -15.52
N ALA A 14 7.81 -13.20 -14.64
CA ALA A 14 7.19 -11.92 -14.37
C ALA A 14 8.04 -10.70 -14.79
N ILE A 15 9.37 -10.83 -14.86
CA ILE A 15 10.24 -9.74 -15.30
C ILE A 15 9.84 -9.24 -16.69
N ASN A 16 9.96 -7.91 -16.91
CA ASN A 16 9.63 -7.23 -18.17
C ASN A 16 8.16 -7.32 -18.62
N LYS A 17 7.23 -7.57 -17.70
CA LYS A 17 5.78 -7.58 -17.97
C LYS A 17 5.10 -6.33 -17.40
N LYS A 18 4.04 -5.88 -18.08
CA LYS A 18 3.09 -4.90 -17.56
C LYS A 18 2.18 -5.54 -16.50
N LEU A 19 1.52 -4.73 -15.68
CA LEU A 19 0.74 -5.15 -14.51
C LEU A 19 -0.15 -6.38 -14.74
N PHE A 20 -1.06 -6.37 -15.71
CA PHE A 20 -2.03 -7.46 -15.90
C PHE A 20 -1.35 -8.78 -16.31
N ASP A 21 -0.36 -8.74 -17.18
CA ASP A 21 0.39 -9.94 -17.58
C ASP A 21 1.34 -10.40 -16.46
N TRP A 22 1.86 -9.48 -15.66
CA TRP A 22 2.65 -9.73 -14.47
C TRP A 22 1.80 -10.46 -13.40
N LEU A 23 0.58 -9.96 -13.11
CA LEU A 23 -0.35 -10.60 -12.19
C LEU A 23 -0.75 -12.00 -12.66
N LYS A 24 -1.11 -12.18 -13.93
CA LYS A 24 -1.45 -13.50 -14.51
C LYS A 24 -0.31 -14.50 -14.38
N ALA A 25 0.95 -14.06 -14.51
CA ALA A 25 2.12 -14.93 -14.34
C ALA A 25 2.33 -15.34 -12.87
N LEU A 26 2.06 -14.45 -11.92
CA LEU A 26 2.37 -14.66 -10.50
C LEU A 26 1.23 -15.28 -9.67
N TYR A 27 -0.04 -15.06 -10.01
CA TYR A 27 -1.16 -15.69 -9.29
C TYR A 27 -1.01 -17.21 -9.12
N PRO A 28 -0.61 -18.01 -10.14
CA PRO A 28 -0.39 -19.44 -9.98
C PRO A 28 0.76 -19.79 -9.02
N VAL A 29 1.74 -18.90 -8.87
CA VAL A 29 2.83 -19.04 -7.91
C VAL A 29 2.33 -18.76 -6.51
N TRP A 30 1.64 -17.65 -6.34
CA TRP A 30 1.11 -17.19 -5.05
C TRP A 30 -0.04 -18.05 -4.53
N SER A 31 -0.80 -18.74 -5.39
CA SER A 31 -1.82 -19.70 -4.94
C SER A 31 -1.25 -20.89 -4.15
N ARG A 32 0.08 -21.07 -4.14
CA ARG A 32 0.81 -22.11 -3.39
C ARG A 32 1.38 -21.63 -2.06
N LEU A 33 1.05 -20.39 -1.63
CA LEU A 33 1.46 -19.89 -0.32
C LEU A 33 0.95 -20.79 0.79
N THR A 34 1.79 -21.02 1.79
CA THR A 34 1.51 -21.80 3.00
C THR A 34 1.66 -20.91 4.23
N PRO A 35 1.11 -21.29 5.39
CA PRO A 35 1.35 -20.56 6.65
C PRO A 35 2.84 -20.36 6.97
N GLU A 36 3.67 -21.36 6.69
CA GLU A 36 5.12 -21.25 6.89
C GLU A 36 5.76 -20.24 5.94
N SER A 37 5.44 -20.28 4.65
CA SER A 37 5.96 -19.32 3.67
C SER A 37 5.46 -17.91 3.99
N MET A 38 4.21 -17.74 4.41
CA MET A 38 3.66 -16.45 4.83
C MET A 38 4.41 -15.89 6.05
N ARG A 39 4.71 -16.73 7.04
CA ARG A 39 5.49 -16.35 8.22
C ARG A 39 6.91 -15.89 7.86
N LEU A 40 7.59 -16.64 7.01
CA LEU A 40 8.94 -16.30 6.55
C LEU A 40 8.96 -15.01 5.74
N ALA A 41 8.01 -14.85 4.81
CA ALA A 41 7.86 -13.66 4.00
C ALA A 41 7.59 -12.42 4.85
N THR A 42 6.65 -12.50 5.80
CA THR A 42 6.32 -11.42 6.73
C THR A 42 7.54 -11.01 7.54
N ARG A 43 8.24 -11.98 8.13
CA ARG A 43 9.45 -11.71 8.93
C ARG A 43 10.55 -11.06 8.11
N LEU A 44 10.78 -11.55 6.89
CA LEU A 44 11.78 -10.98 5.98
C LEU A 44 11.43 -9.53 5.62
N ALA A 45 10.20 -9.28 5.17
CA ALA A 45 9.74 -7.93 4.82
C ALA A 45 9.87 -6.95 6.00
N LEU A 46 9.36 -7.32 7.17
CA LEU A 46 9.45 -6.47 8.36
C LEU A 46 10.90 -6.21 8.78
N THR A 47 11.79 -7.21 8.66
CA THR A 47 13.21 -7.04 8.97
C THR A 47 13.89 -6.05 8.02
N GLU A 48 13.66 -6.17 6.71
CA GLU A 48 14.21 -5.22 5.73
C GLU A 48 13.68 -3.80 5.94
N LEU A 49 12.38 -3.67 6.21
CA LEU A 49 11.76 -2.38 6.53
C LEU A 49 12.43 -1.74 7.77
N LEU A 50 12.58 -2.50 8.86
CA LEU A 50 13.27 -2.02 10.06
C LEU A 50 14.72 -1.62 9.78
N MET A 51 15.46 -2.40 9.01
CA MET A 51 16.84 -2.09 8.60
C MET A 51 16.94 -0.85 7.72
N SER A 52 15.87 -0.48 7.01
CA SER A 52 15.79 0.77 6.24
C SER A 52 15.28 1.97 7.04
N GLY A 53 15.04 1.81 8.35
CA GLY A 53 14.59 2.87 9.26
C GLY A 53 13.07 3.03 9.34
N VAL A 54 12.28 2.10 8.82
CA VAL A 54 10.82 2.11 8.93
C VAL A 54 10.41 1.67 10.32
N THR A 55 9.60 2.48 11.00
CA THR A 55 9.07 2.19 12.34
C THR A 55 7.59 1.84 12.32
N THR A 56 6.89 2.21 11.25
CA THR A 56 5.46 1.89 11.02
C THR A 56 5.27 1.47 9.58
N THR A 57 4.53 0.39 9.36
CA THR A 57 4.22 -0.10 8.01
C THR A 57 2.76 -0.49 7.87
N SER A 58 2.32 -0.63 6.62
CA SER A 58 1.08 -1.31 6.25
C SER A 58 1.41 -2.42 5.25
N ASP A 59 0.71 -3.55 5.34
CA ASP A 59 0.74 -4.61 4.35
C ASP A 59 -0.62 -4.78 3.69
N HIS A 60 -0.67 -4.98 2.39
CA HIS A 60 -1.88 -5.27 1.65
C HIS A 60 -1.90 -6.75 1.28
N HIS A 61 -2.39 -7.61 2.19
CA HIS A 61 -2.53 -9.04 1.94
C HIS A 61 -3.95 -9.35 1.46
N TYR A 62 -4.08 -9.83 0.23
CA TYR A 62 -5.37 -10.13 -0.41
C TYR A 62 -5.46 -11.54 -1.01
N LEU A 63 -4.46 -12.38 -0.81
CA LEU A 63 -4.38 -13.75 -1.33
C LEU A 63 -4.65 -14.75 -0.21
N PHE A 64 -5.75 -15.47 -0.31
CA PHE A 64 -6.17 -16.49 0.65
C PHE A 64 -6.43 -17.82 -0.06
N PRO A 65 -5.39 -18.57 -0.47
CA PRO A 65 -5.57 -19.93 -0.93
C PRO A 65 -6.14 -20.81 0.20
N ALA A 66 -6.83 -21.88 -0.14
CA ALA A 66 -7.70 -22.68 0.75
C ALA A 66 -7.07 -23.21 2.07
N HIS A 67 -5.80 -23.02 2.28
CA HIS A 67 -5.06 -23.48 3.47
C HIS A 67 -4.32 -22.33 4.18
N LEU A 68 -4.66 -21.08 3.88
CA LEU A 68 -4.01 -19.87 4.43
C LEU A 68 -5.04 -18.93 5.09
N ASP A 69 -5.96 -19.49 5.89
CA ASP A 69 -7.00 -18.70 6.58
C ASP A 69 -6.43 -17.87 7.75
N ASP A 70 -5.25 -18.22 8.25
CA ASP A 70 -4.57 -17.56 9.38
C ASP A 70 -3.54 -16.49 8.96
N ALA A 71 -3.55 -16.05 7.70
CA ALA A 71 -2.56 -15.08 7.20
C ALA A 71 -2.49 -13.79 8.05
N MET A 72 -3.63 -13.25 8.47
CA MET A 72 -3.69 -12.04 9.31
C MET A 72 -3.11 -12.28 10.70
N ASP A 73 -3.42 -13.43 11.29
CA ASP A 73 -2.90 -13.84 12.60
C ASP A 73 -1.37 -13.96 12.55
N ILE A 74 -0.83 -14.56 11.50
CA ILE A 74 0.62 -14.69 11.26
C ILE A 74 1.29 -13.32 11.15
N GLN A 75 0.71 -12.38 10.40
CA GLN A 75 1.27 -11.04 10.25
C GLN A 75 1.31 -10.29 11.58
N VAL A 76 0.23 -10.34 12.36
CA VAL A 76 0.15 -9.72 13.68
C VAL A 76 1.18 -10.33 14.64
N GLU A 77 1.33 -11.65 14.64
CA GLU A 77 2.34 -12.34 15.45
C GLU A 77 3.77 -11.86 15.13
N GLU A 78 4.14 -11.81 13.85
CA GLU A 78 5.49 -11.40 13.45
C GLU A 78 5.73 -9.90 13.70
N ALA A 79 4.73 -9.04 13.48
CA ALA A 79 4.82 -7.63 13.82
C ALA A 79 5.06 -7.41 15.33
N ARG A 80 4.29 -8.11 16.18
CA ARG A 80 4.48 -8.07 17.65
C ARG A 80 5.82 -8.63 18.07
N ARG A 81 6.27 -9.72 17.45
CA ARG A 81 7.58 -10.33 17.75
C ARG A 81 8.74 -9.39 17.47
N LEU A 82 8.66 -8.60 16.39
CA LEU A 82 9.69 -7.64 16.01
C LEU A 82 9.50 -6.27 16.64
N GLY A 83 8.39 -6.06 17.36
CA GLY A 83 8.06 -4.77 17.99
C GLY A 83 7.72 -3.68 16.98
N MET A 84 7.25 -4.03 15.79
CA MET A 84 6.94 -3.09 14.73
C MET A 84 5.48 -2.64 14.79
N ARG A 85 5.25 -1.33 14.72
CA ARG A 85 3.91 -0.77 14.56
C ARG A 85 3.38 -1.08 13.16
N MET A 86 2.12 -1.55 13.08
CA MET A 86 1.58 -2.00 11.79
C MET A 86 0.08 -1.74 11.65
N THR A 87 -0.31 -1.24 10.48
CA THR A 87 -1.68 -1.34 10.00
C THR A 87 -1.78 -2.59 9.11
N VAL A 88 -2.34 -3.65 9.66
CA VAL A 88 -2.59 -4.91 8.94
C VAL A 88 -3.85 -4.74 8.12
N THR A 89 -3.79 -4.92 6.82
CA THR A 89 -4.98 -4.81 5.99
C THR A 89 -5.55 -6.19 5.69
N ARG A 90 -6.81 -6.42 6.06
CA ARG A 90 -7.57 -7.58 5.60
C ARG A 90 -7.99 -7.29 4.16
N GLY A 91 -7.10 -7.63 3.23
CA GLY A 91 -7.35 -7.54 1.79
C GLY A 91 -8.25 -8.67 1.31
N SER A 92 -8.78 -8.55 0.10
CA SER A 92 -9.70 -9.55 -0.45
C SER A 92 -9.82 -9.48 -1.96
N MET A 93 -10.17 -10.60 -2.56
CA MET A 93 -10.61 -10.73 -3.97
C MET A 93 -11.78 -11.69 -4.02
N ASN A 94 -12.86 -11.32 -4.71
CA ASN A 94 -14.05 -12.15 -4.93
C ASN A 94 -14.60 -12.10 -6.36
N LEU A 95 -13.92 -11.41 -7.28
CA LEU A 95 -14.27 -11.31 -8.68
C LEU A 95 -13.19 -12.03 -9.52
N SER A 96 -13.48 -13.26 -9.95
CA SER A 96 -12.53 -14.06 -10.70
C SER A 96 -12.69 -13.94 -12.21
N VAL A 97 -11.79 -14.55 -12.96
CA VAL A 97 -11.82 -14.57 -14.44
C VAL A 97 -13.16 -15.07 -14.99
N LYS A 98 -13.81 -16.06 -14.36
CA LYS A 98 -15.11 -16.59 -14.80
C LYS A 98 -16.25 -15.56 -14.69
N ASP A 99 -16.09 -14.59 -13.78
CA ASP A 99 -17.07 -13.54 -13.52
C ASP A 99 -16.66 -12.18 -14.11
N GLY A 100 -15.64 -12.18 -14.97
CA GLY A 100 -15.14 -11.00 -15.66
C GLY A 100 -14.01 -10.24 -14.97
N GLY A 101 -13.53 -10.72 -13.84
CA GLY A 101 -12.35 -10.17 -13.15
C GLY A 101 -11.02 -10.68 -13.69
N LEU A 102 -9.92 -10.32 -13.04
CA LEU A 102 -8.56 -10.73 -13.44
C LEU A 102 -8.03 -11.96 -12.70
N PRO A 103 -8.23 -12.14 -11.37
CA PRO A 103 -7.64 -13.24 -10.63
C PRO A 103 -8.27 -14.60 -10.97
N PRO A 104 -7.49 -15.71 -10.90
CA PRO A 104 -8.03 -17.05 -11.08
C PRO A 104 -8.90 -17.46 -9.88
N ASP A 105 -9.81 -18.41 -10.08
CA ASP A 105 -10.71 -18.93 -9.02
C ASP A 105 -9.97 -19.45 -7.79
N SER A 106 -8.74 -19.91 -7.95
CA SER A 106 -7.94 -20.50 -6.86
C SER A 106 -7.45 -19.50 -5.78
N VAL A 107 -7.62 -18.19 -6.01
CA VAL A 107 -7.15 -17.14 -5.08
C VAL A 107 -8.25 -16.18 -4.66
N VAL A 108 -9.48 -16.42 -5.04
CA VAL A 108 -10.65 -15.64 -4.61
C VAL A 108 -11.42 -16.38 -3.51
N GLN A 109 -12.13 -15.62 -2.68
CA GLN A 109 -13.02 -16.13 -1.64
C GLN A 109 -14.45 -15.66 -1.89
N ASP A 110 -15.44 -16.32 -1.28
CA ASP A 110 -16.82 -15.82 -1.25
C ASP A 110 -16.95 -14.62 -0.29
N GLU A 111 -17.96 -13.77 -0.54
CA GLU A 111 -18.16 -12.51 0.17
C GLU A 111 -18.44 -12.72 1.65
N ASP A 112 -19.26 -13.74 2.01
CA ASP A 112 -19.60 -14.03 3.41
C ASP A 112 -18.36 -14.43 4.21
N THR A 113 -17.51 -15.30 3.66
CA THR A 113 -16.23 -15.69 4.26
C THR A 113 -15.33 -14.48 4.47
N ILE A 114 -15.22 -13.58 3.48
CA ILE A 114 -14.41 -12.37 3.58
C ILE A 114 -14.91 -11.48 4.71
N LEU A 115 -16.20 -11.17 4.75
CA LEU A 115 -16.79 -10.27 5.74
C LEU A 115 -16.74 -10.84 7.16
N ALA A 116 -16.98 -12.15 7.32
CA ALA A 116 -16.84 -12.82 8.61
C ALA A 116 -15.40 -12.74 9.14
N ASP A 117 -14.40 -12.94 8.29
CA ASP A 117 -13.00 -12.80 8.67
C ASP A 117 -12.60 -11.35 8.95
N CYS A 118 -13.12 -10.38 8.19
CA CYS A 118 -12.95 -8.95 8.49
C CYS A 118 -13.43 -8.62 9.91
N GLU A 119 -14.64 -9.03 10.29
CA GLU A 119 -15.16 -8.83 11.66
C GLU A 119 -14.30 -9.54 12.71
N ARG A 120 -13.86 -10.77 12.43
CA ARG A 120 -13.00 -11.57 13.32
C ARG A 120 -11.68 -10.83 13.62
N VAL A 121 -10.95 -10.40 12.57
CA VAL A 121 -9.64 -9.77 12.77
C VAL A 121 -9.75 -8.39 13.40
N ILE A 122 -10.79 -7.61 13.07
CA ILE A 122 -11.09 -6.35 13.74
C ILE A 122 -11.33 -6.59 15.23
N GLY A 123 -12.26 -7.49 15.57
CA GLY A 123 -12.61 -7.78 16.96
C GLY A 123 -11.44 -8.32 17.78
N ARG A 124 -10.50 -9.01 17.14
CA ARG A 124 -9.37 -9.65 17.83
C ARG A 124 -8.14 -8.73 17.96
N TYR A 125 -7.87 -7.86 17.00
CA TYR A 125 -6.58 -7.21 16.88
C TYR A 125 -6.63 -5.69 16.74
N HIS A 126 -7.77 -5.09 16.39
CA HIS A 126 -7.80 -3.66 16.14
C HIS A 126 -7.67 -2.86 17.44
N GLU A 127 -6.51 -2.25 17.62
CA GLU A 127 -6.23 -1.33 18.72
C GLU A 127 -6.65 0.09 18.32
N ARG A 128 -7.26 0.82 19.25
CA ARG A 128 -7.76 2.19 19.03
C ARG A 128 -6.93 3.21 19.79
N GLY A 129 -6.93 4.44 19.28
CA GLY A 129 -6.31 5.57 19.94
C GLY A 129 -4.81 5.72 19.66
N GLU A 130 -4.24 6.72 20.32
CA GLU A 130 -2.82 7.05 20.22
C GLU A 130 -1.96 5.92 20.81
N GLY A 131 -0.81 5.69 20.21
CA GLY A 131 0.11 4.64 20.64
C GLY A 131 -0.24 3.23 20.15
N ALA A 132 -1.43 2.99 19.51
CA ALA A 132 -1.82 1.70 18.99
C ALA A 132 -0.71 1.06 18.16
N MET A 133 -0.31 -0.18 18.52
CA MET A 133 0.73 -0.92 17.80
C MET A 133 0.18 -1.69 16.60
N ILE A 134 -1.03 -2.23 16.72
CA ILE A 134 -1.69 -3.00 15.65
C ILE A 134 -3.05 -2.37 15.35
N GLN A 135 -3.24 -1.93 14.13
CA GLN A 135 -4.53 -1.50 13.62
C GLN A 135 -4.94 -2.37 12.44
N ILE A 136 -6.25 -2.57 12.27
CA ILE A 136 -6.80 -3.29 11.12
C ILE A 136 -7.43 -2.28 10.17
N ALA A 137 -7.19 -2.46 8.87
CA ALA A 137 -7.91 -1.78 7.81
C ALA A 137 -8.52 -2.81 6.86
N LEU A 138 -9.59 -2.44 6.14
CA LEU A 138 -10.22 -3.30 5.16
C LEU A 138 -9.72 -2.91 3.76
N ALA A 139 -9.29 -3.91 2.98
CA ALA A 139 -8.58 -3.62 1.75
C ALA A 139 -8.95 -4.56 0.59
N PRO A 140 -10.17 -4.51 0.07
CA PRO A 140 -10.48 -5.08 -1.25
C PRO A 140 -9.43 -4.65 -2.28
N CYS A 141 -8.89 -5.62 -3.06
CA CYS A 141 -7.62 -5.43 -3.76
C CYS A 141 -7.64 -4.30 -4.79
N SER A 142 -8.62 -4.34 -5.72
CA SER A 142 -8.70 -3.39 -6.84
C SER A 142 -10.04 -3.53 -7.56
N PRO A 143 -10.49 -2.55 -8.36
CA PRO A 143 -11.75 -2.64 -9.10
C PRO A 143 -11.87 -3.87 -10.02
N PHE A 144 -10.75 -4.38 -10.54
CA PHE A 144 -10.72 -5.54 -11.44
C PHE A 144 -10.64 -6.90 -10.74
N SER A 145 -10.71 -6.93 -9.41
CA SER A 145 -10.57 -8.15 -8.60
C SER A 145 -11.64 -8.32 -7.53
N VAL A 146 -12.52 -7.33 -7.37
CA VAL A 146 -13.58 -7.34 -6.36
C VAL A 146 -14.92 -6.89 -6.94
N THR A 147 -16.01 -7.40 -6.36
CA THR A 147 -17.35 -6.97 -6.72
C THR A 147 -17.69 -5.62 -6.06
N LYS A 148 -18.58 -4.86 -6.71
CA LYS A 148 -19.13 -3.63 -6.13
C LYS A 148 -19.82 -3.88 -4.77
N SER A 149 -20.52 -5.02 -4.63
CA SER A 149 -21.15 -5.42 -3.36
C SER A 149 -20.15 -5.50 -2.22
N LEU A 150 -19.02 -6.18 -2.43
CA LEU A 150 -17.97 -6.30 -1.41
C LEU A 150 -17.35 -4.95 -1.04
N MET A 151 -17.12 -4.07 -2.03
CA MET A 151 -16.61 -2.71 -1.76
C MET A 151 -17.56 -1.94 -0.85
N CYS A 152 -18.88 -1.92 -1.15
CA CYS A 152 -19.89 -1.26 -0.34
C CYS A 152 -19.98 -1.87 1.07
N ALA A 153 -19.95 -3.21 1.19
CA ALA A 153 -20.01 -3.91 2.46
C ALA A 153 -18.78 -3.61 3.35
N CYS A 154 -17.59 -3.60 2.76
CA CYS A 154 -16.37 -3.19 3.45
C CYS A 154 -16.41 -1.73 3.91
N GLY A 155 -16.97 -0.82 3.09
CA GLY A 155 -17.18 0.58 3.48
C GLY A 155 -18.05 0.71 4.72
N SER A 156 -19.20 0.03 4.73
CA SER A 156 -20.13 0.02 5.86
C SER A 156 -19.51 -0.61 7.12
N LEU A 157 -18.75 -1.69 6.95
CA LEU A 157 -18.07 -2.35 8.06
C LEU A 157 -16.96 -1.49 8.66
N ALA A 158 -16.21 -0.79 7.81
CA ALA A 158 -15.16 0.13 8.25
C ALA A 158 -15.74 1.33 9.03
N GLU A 159 -16.88 1.87 8.59
CA GLU A 159 -17.59 2.92 9.33
C GLU A 159 -18.08 2.42 10.69
N LYS A 160 -18.71 1.24 10.74
CA LYS A 160 -19.19 0.59 11.98
C LYS A 160 -18.10 0.39 13.02
N HIS A 161 -16.90 0.03 12.59
CA HIS A 161 -15.79 -0.33 13.48
C HIS A 161 -14.72 0.74 13.63
N ASP A 162 -14.89 1.89 12.98
CA ASP A 162 -13.91 2.98 12.91
C ASP A 162 -12.54 2.52 12.39
N CYS A 163 -12.56 1.71 11.33
CA CYS A 163 -11.38 1.25 10.62
C CYS A 163 -11.13 2.09 9.36
N ARG A 164 -9.93 2.02 8.84
CA ARG A 164 -9.58 2.65 7.56
C ARG A 164 -9.82 1.70 6.38
N LEU A 165 -9.81 2.29 5.18
CA LEU A 165 -10.04 1.61 3.91
C LEU A 165 -8.83 1.77 3.00
N HIS A 166 -8.47 0.71 2.27
CA HIS A 166 -7.36 0.72 1.33
C HIS A 166 -7.68 -0.06 0.06
N THR A 167 -7.21 0.42 -1.09
CA THR A 167 -7.27 -0.30 -2.36
C THR A 167 -6.21 0.24 -3.33
N HIS A 168 -5.89 -0.54 -4.38
CA HIS A 168 -5.16 0.00 -5.54
C HIS A 168 -6.15 0.76 -6.40
N LEU A 169 -5.76 1.93 -6.90
CA LEU A 169 -6.61 2.71 -7.80
C LEU A 169 -5.78 3.60 -8.74
N ALA A 170 -6.23 3.66 -9.99
CA ALA A 170 -5.67 4.47 -11.06
C ALA A 170 -4.17 4.21 -11.28
N GLU A 171 -3.75 2.93 -11.21
CA GLU A 171 -2.38 2.54 -11.44
C GLU A 171 -2.02 2.50 -12.92
N THR A 172 -2.88 1.92 -13.75
CA THR A 172 -2.63 1.73 -15.20
C THR A 172 -3.83 2.12 -16.04
N HIS A 173 -3.59 2.35 -17.33
CA HIS A 173 -4.68 2.58 -18.31
C HIS A 173 -5.57 1.34 -18.47
N ASP A 174 -5.02 0.13 -18.33
CA ASP A 174 -5.79 -1.12 -18.40
C ASP A 174 -6.89 -1.15 -17.32
N GLU A 175 -6.64 -0.56 -16.13
CA GLU A 175 -7.63 -0.42 -15.06
C GLU A 175 -8.74 0.58 -15.44
N ASP A 176 -8.40 1.73 -16.05
CA ASP A 176 -9.41 2.70 -16.54
C ASP A 176 -10.30 2.07 -17.61
N GLU A 177 -9.71 1.35 -18.56
CA GLU A 177 -10.45 0.60 -19.58
C GLU A 177 -11.38 -0.45 -18.95
N PHE A 178 -10.89 -1.19 -17.97
CA PHE A 178 -11.68 -2.16 -17.22
C PHE A 178 -12.87 -1.49 -16.51
N CYS A 179 -12.64 -0.43 -15.75
CA CYS A 179 -13.70 0.30 -15.03
C CYS A 179 -14.77 0.83 -15.99
N ARG A 180 -14.36 1.40 -17.12
CA ARG A 180 -15.31 1.88 -18.14
C ARG A 180 -16.09 0.76 -18.78
N ALA A 181 -15.48 -0.37 -19.09
CA ALA A 181 -16.13 -1.51 -19.70
C ALA A 181 -17.09 -2.22 -18.72
N MET A 182 -16.66 -2.42 -17.48
CA MET A 182 -17.42 -3.19 -16.48
C MET A 182 -18.47 -2.34 -15.75
N PHE A 183 -18.16 -1.09 -15.41
CA PHE A 183 -18.99 -0.24 -14.57
C PHE A 183 -19.53 1.00 -15.29
N GLY A 184 -19.04 1.32 -16.49
CA GLY A 184 -19.44 2.50 -17.26
C GLY A 184 -18.88 3.83 -16.71
N MET A 185 -17.88 3.79 -15.85
CA MET A 185 -17.34 4.98 -15.16
C MET A 185 -15.82 4.93 -14.99
N SER A 186 -15.22 6.08 -14.64
CA SER A 186 -13.78 6.15 -14.33
C SER A 186 -13.47 5.48 -12.98
N PRO A 187 -12.19 5.13 -12.71
CA PRO A 187 -11.81 4.57 -11.41
C PRO A 187 -12.21 5.44 -10.21
N LEU A 188 -12.08 6.76 -10.30
CA LEU A 188 -12.47 7.65 -9.18
C LEU A 188 -14.00 7.78 -9.04
N ASP A 189 -14.75 7.80 -10.15
CA ASP A 189 -16.21 7.81 -10.11
C ASP A 189 -16.73 6.50 -9.51
N TYR A 190 -16.08 5.37 -9.83
CA TYR A 190 -16.37 4.08 -9.20
C TYR A 190 -16.09 4.13 -7.68
N LEU A 191 -14.97 4.71 -7.26
CA LEU A 191 -14.64 4.85 -5.84
C LEU A 191 -15.69 5.68 -5.09
N GLU A 192 -16.19 6.76 -5.70
CA GLU A 192 -17.28 7.58 -5.14
C GLU A 192 -18.60 6.80 -5.08
N ASP A 193 -18.94 6.08 -6.15
CA ASP A 193 -20.18 5.30 -6.27
C ASP A 193 -20.27 4.16 -5.23
N VAL A 194 -19.14 3.59 -4.80
CA VAL A 194 -19.10 2.62 -3.70
C VAL A 194 -18.97 3.25 -2.30
N GLY A 195 -18.98 4.59 -2.19
CA GLY A 195 -18.95 5.32 -0.93
C GLY A 195 -17.57 5.48 -0.29
N TRP A 196 -16.49 5.28 -1.05
CA TRP A 196 -15.12 5.30 -0.53
C TRP A 196 -14.38 6.64 -0.72
N LEU A 197 -14.99 7.62 -1.37
CA LEU A 197 -14.39 8.95 -1.54
C LEU A 197 -14.51 9.77 -0.24
N ASN A 198 -13.72 9.44 0.77
CA ASN A 198 -13.70 10.07 2.08
C ASN A 198 -12.32 9.95 2.76
N ASP A 199 -12.11 10.66 3.86
CA ASP A 199 -10.84 10.76 4.60
C ASP A 199 -10.41 9.46 5.29
N ARG A 200 -11.30 8.46 5.38
CA ARG A 200 -11.00 7.12 5.89
C ARG A 200 -10.18 6.28 4.89
N THR A 201 -10.18 6.68 3.63
CA THR A 201 -9.57 5.94 2.52
C THR A 201 -8.15 6.42 2.21
N TRP A 202 -7.26 5.46 1.93
CA TRP A 202 -6.02 5.75 1.22
C TRP A 202 -5.82 4.78 0.06
N LEU A 203 -5.24 5.28 -1.02
CA LEU A 203 -5.05 4.57 -2.29
C LEU A 203 -3.57 4.25 -2.50
N ALA A 204 -3.27 3.10 -3.12
CA ALA A 204 -1.96 2.85 -3.69
C ALA A 204 -1.91 3.39 -5.13
N HIS A 205 -0.73 3.86 -5.53
CA HIS A 205 -0.33 4.36 -6.84
C HIS A 205 -0.90 5.73 -7.22
N GLY A 206 -2.18 5.85 -7.56
CA GLY A 206 -2.85 7.12 -7.88
C GLY A 206 -2.21 7.88 -9.04
N ILE A 207 -1.88 7.19 -10.14
CA ILE A 207 -1.09 7.72 -11.25
C ILE A 207 -1.98 8.45 -12.27
N HIS A 208 -3.03 7.78 -12.73
CA HIS A 208 -3.84 8.20 -13.88
C HIS A 208 -5.09 8.99 -13.46
N PHE A 209 -4.92 9.95 -12.54
CA PHE A 209 -5.97 10.89 -12.16
C PHE A 209 -5.95 12.16 -13.01
N SER A 210 -7.12 12.64 -13.41
CA SER A 210 -7.29 13.95 -14.05
C SER A 210 -7.13 15.10 -13.04
N ASP A 211 -7.05 16.35 -13.51
CA ASP A 211 -7.05 17.53 -12.64
C ASP A 211 -8.31 17.63 -11.78
N GLY A 212 -9.45 17.18 -12.32
CA GLY A 212 -10.70 17.11 -11.60
C GLY A 212 -10.65 16.09 -10.47
N ASP A 213 -10.08 14.92 -10.74
CA ASP A 213 -9.94 13.83 -9.75
C ASP A 213 -9.00 14.24 -8.61
N VAL A 214 -7.87 14.85 -8.92
CA VAL A 214 -6.92 15.37 -7.91
C VAL A 214 -7.59 16.35 -6.96
N LYS A 215 -8.43 17.27 -7.48
CA LYS A 215 -9.20 18.21 -6.64
C LYS A 215 -10.20 17.50 -5.75
N ARG A 216 -10.92 16.50 -6.27
CA ARG A 216 -11.90 15.71 -5.49
C ARG A 216 -11.20 14.93 -4.37
N LEU A 217 -10.07 14.27 -4.66
CA LEU A 217 -9.26 13.57 -3.65
C LEU A 217 -8.84 14.50 -2.51
N GLY A 218 -8.35 15.70 -2.84
CA GLY A 218 -7.96 16.70 -1.84
C GLY A 218 -9.14 17.22 -1.02
N GLN A 219 -10.28 17.52 -1.65
CA GLN A 219 -11.50 17.99 -0.99
C GLN A 219 -12.06 16.98 0.02
N HIS A 220 -11.91 15.69 -0.27
CA HIS A 220 -12.39 14.60 0.58
C HIS A 220 -11.31 14.01 1.51
N GLY A 221 -10.07 14.54 1.47
CA GLY A 221 -8.99 14.09 2.35
C GLY A 221 -8.51 12.67 2.08
N VAL A 222 -8.74 12.14 0.87
CA VAL A 222 -8.31 10.79 0.48
C VAL A 222 -6.79 10.76 0.39
N GLY A 223 -6.15 9.84 1.13
CA GLY A 223 -4.71 9.65 1.07
C GLY A 223 -4.27 8.96 -0.21
N VAL A 224 -3.09 9.31 -0.74
CA VAL A 224 -2.48 8.62 -1.89
C VAL A 224 -1.05 8.20 -1.54
N CYS A 225 -0.76 6.92 -1.69
CA CYS A 225 0.55 6.34 -1.44
C CYS A 225 1.31 6.17 -2.78
N HIS A 226 2.30 7.00 -3.01
CA HIS A 226 3.19 6.90 -4.17
C HIS A 226 4.14 5.71 -4.01
N CYS A 227 4.21 4.83 -5.01
CA CYS A 227 5.06 3.63 -5.04
C CYS A 227 6.11 3.76 -6.17
N PRO A 228 7.12 4.63 -6.05
CA PRO A 228 7.94 5.06 -7.18
C PRO A 228 8.69 3.92 -7.86
N THR A 229 9.27 3.01 -7.08
CA THR A 229 10.07 1.89 -7.61
C THR A 229 9.19 0.93 -8.40
N SER A 230 8.08 0.48 -7.82
CA SER A 230 7.14 -0.42 -8.48
C SER A 230 6.55 0.21 -9.75
N ASN A 231 6.16 1.49 -9.68
CA ASN A 231 5.62 2.22 -10.83
C ASN A 231 6.63 2.28 -12.00
N MET A 232 7.92 2.41 -11.71
CA MET A 232 8.98 2.38 -12.72
C MET A 232 9.23 0.96 -13.26
N VAL A 233 9.27 -0.04 -12.39
CA VAL A 233 9.50 -1.44 -12.78
C VAL A 233 8.38 -1.96 -13.68
N LEU A 234 7.13 -1.65 -13.35
CA LEU A 234 5.95 -2.04 -14.14
C LEU A 234 5.64 -1.07 -15.29
N ALA A 235 6.39 0.02 -15.41
CA ALA A 235 6.15 1.11 -16.36
C ALA A 235 4.71 1.67 -16.28
N SER A 236 4.15 1.74 -15.06
CA SER A 236 2.79 2.23 -14.80
C SER A 236 2.67 3.73 -14.99
N GLY A 237 3.71 4.51 -14.65
CA GLY A 237 3.73 5.96 -14.74
C GLY A 237 4.17 6.62 -13.45
N GLN A 238 3.81 7.91 -13.26
CA GLN A 238 4.19 8.68 -12.09
C GLN A 238 2.98 9.27 -11.38
N CYS A 239 2.96 9.12 -10.06
CA CYS A 239 1.97 9.76 -9.20
C CYS A 239 2.16 11.29 -9.18
N ARG A 240 1.08 12.03 -9.22
CA ARG A 240 1.00 13.50 -9.26
C ARG A 240 1.13 14.09 -7.84
N THR A 241 2.26 13.82 -7.19
CA THR A 241 2.47 14.12 -5.76
C THR A 241 2.26 15.58 -5.39
N ARG A 242 2.76 16.52 -6.20
CA ARG A 242 2.65 17.96 -5.92
C ARG A 242 1.23 18.48 -6.08
N GLU A 243 0.55 18.07 -7.12
CA GLU A 243 -0.84 18.47 -7.37
C GLU A 243 -1.77 17.89 -6.29
N LEU A 244 -1.55 16.65 -5.86
CA LEU A 244 -2.28 16.04 -4.75
C LEU A 244 -2.07 16.80 -3.44
N GLU A 245 -0.82 17.10 -3.07
CA GLU A 245 -0.53 17.91 -1.89
C GLU A 245 -1.13 19.32 -1.98
N ALA A 246 -1.01 19.99 -3.13
CA ALA A 246 -1.58 21.32 -3.35
C ALA A 246 -3.11 21.32 -3.26
N ALA A 247 -3.76 20.20 -3.61
CA ALA A 247 -5.20 20.00 -3.44
C ALA A 247 -5.61 19.66 -2.00
N GLY A 248 -4.65 19.34 -1.11
CA GLY A 248 -4.89 18.97 0.28
C GLY A 248 -4.95 17.47 0.57
N ALA A 249 -4.72 16.61 -0.42
CA ALA A 249 -4.66 15.18 -0.22
C ALA A 249 -3.38 14.78 0.54
N PRO A 250 -3.45 13.90 1.56
CA PRO A 250 -2.24 13.30 2.13
C PRO A 250 -1.48 12.50 1.08
N VAL A 251 -0.16 12.73 0.96
CA VAL A 251 0.72 11.97 0.07
C VAL A 251 1.74 11.22 0.90
N GLY A 252 1.73 9.89 0.80
CA GLY A 252 2.69 9.00 1.46
C GLY A 252 3.58 8.26 0.46
N LEU A 253 4.55 7.50 0.96
CA LEU A 253 5.38 6.59 0.18
C LEU A 253 5.16 5.15 0.57
N GLY A 254 5.19 4.26 -0.41
CA GLY A 254 5.18 2.82 -0.24
C GLY A 254 6.26 2.14 -1.08
N VAL A 255 6.74 1.00 -0.58
CA VAL A 255 7.66 0.14 -1.34
C VAL A 255 6.91 -0.76 -2.32
N ASP A 256 5.58 -0.93 -2.11
CA ASP A 256 4.78 -1.93 -2.82
C ASP A 256 5.29 -3.36 -2.59
N GLY A 257 4.90 -4.33 -3.40
CA GLY A 257 5.38 -5.69 -3.29
C GLY A 257 6.80 -5.88 -3.81
N SER A 258 7.58 -6.74 -3.15
CA SER A 258 8.94 -7.02 -3.57
C SER A 258 9.04 -7.76 -4.91
N ALA A 259 7.95 -8.27 -5.47
CA ALA A 259 7.96 -8.84 -6.83
C ALA A 259 7.94 -7.76 -7.92
N SER A 260 7.61 -6.50 -7.59
CA SER A 260 7.68 -5.33 -8.47
C SER A 260 8.66 -4.25 -7.97
N ASN A 261 9.39 -4.50 -6.89
CA ASN A 261 10.39 -3.60 -6.33
C ASN A 261 11.76 -4.27 -6.13
N ASP A 262 11.77 -5.59 -6.00
CA ASP A 262 12.93 -6.43 -5.65
C ASP A 262 13.54 -6.15 -4.26
N SER A 263 12.95 -5.24 -3.48
CA SER A 263 13.42 -4.81 -2.16
C SER A 263 12.24 -4.41 -1.27
N SER A 264 12.45 -4.43 0.06
CA SER A 264 11.56 -3.78 1.04
C SER A 264 12.26 -2.58 1.69
N ASN A 265 13.23 -1.96 1.01
CA ASN A 265 14.00 -0.83 1.50
C ASN A 265 13.29 0.50 1.18
N LEU A 266 12.66 1.12 2.19
CA LEU A 266 11.95 2.38 1.98
C LEU A 266 12.89 3.54 1.63
N MET A 267 14.16 3.55 2.08
CA MET A 267 15.11 4.62 1.72
C MET A 267 15.46 4.63 0.24
N GLU A 268 15.45 3.47 -0.43
CA GLU A 268 15.50 3.42 -1.90
C GLU A 268 14.25 4.06 -2.51
N GLY A 269 13.07 3.77 -1.94
CA GLY A 269 11.83 4.42 -2.36
C GLY A 269 11.86 5.94 -2.19
N VAL A 270 12.43 6.46 -1.09
CA VAL A 270 12.63 7.90 -0.86
C VAL A 270 13.52 8.50 -1.94
N ARG A 271 14.65 7.85 -2.26
CA ARG A 271 15.55 8.29 -3.33
C ARG A 271 14.86 8.28 -4.70
N HIS A 272 14.16 7.21 -5.03
CA HIS A 272 13.43 7.09 -6.30
C HIS A 272 12.31 8.13 -6.40
N ALA A 273 11.59 8.41 -5.31
CA ALA A 273 10.59 9.47 -5.26
C ALA A 273 11.21 10.84 -5.55
N LEU A 274 12.36 11.17 -4.93
CA LEU A 274 13.07 12.39 -5.21
C LEU A 274 13.46 12.52 -6.69
N MET A 275 14.08 11.45 -7.23
CA MET A 275 14.64 11.49 -8.59
C MET A 275 13.56 11.59 -9.66
N ILE A 276 12.51 10.78 -9.58
CA ILE A 276 11.45 10.77 -10.58
C ILE A 276 10.63 12.07 -10.54
N ASN A 277 10.37 12.61 -9.34
CA ASN A 277 9.68 13.88 -9.22
C ASN A 277 10.51 15.06 -9.74
N ARG A 278 11.85 15.04 -9.59
CA ARG A 278 12.72 16.04 -10.22
C ARG A 278 12.70 15.99 -11.73
N LEU A 279 12.59 14.80 -12.32
CA LEU A 279 12.46 14.69 -13.78
C LEU A 279 11.14 15.26 -14.29
N THR A 280 10.07 15.14 -13.53
CA THR A 280 8.75 15.61 -13.95
C THR A 280 8.52 17.09 -13.63
N TYR A 281 8.93 17.54 -12.46
CA TYR A 281 8.67 18.93 -12.03
C TYR A 281 9.92 19.81 -12.24
N ASP A 282 10.92 19.69 -11.43
CA ASP A 282 12.26 20.28 -11.53
C ASP A 282 13.06 20.11 -10.23
N ALA A 283 14.19 20.83 -10.12
CA ALA A 283 15.06 20.82 -8.94
C ALA A 283 14.42 21.45 -7.67
N SER A 284 13.22 22.04 -7.75
CA SER A 284 12.50 22.55 -6.58
C SER A 284 11.93 21.45 -5.70
N VAL A 285 11.84 20.20 -6.20
CA VAL A 285 11.58 19.02 -5.35
C VAL A 285 12.85 18.71 -4.56
N THR A 286 12.74 18.72 -3.24
CA THR A 286 13.89 18.57 -2.35
C THR A 286 13.92 17.17 -1.70
N HIS A 287 15.07 16.80 -1.17
CA HIS A 287 15.20 15.60 -0.33
C HIS A 287 14.29 15.65 0.91
N LEU A 288 14.00 16.86 1.43
CA LEU A 288 13.08 17.05 2.54
C LEU A 288 11.62 16.74 2.16
N ASP A 289 11.21 17.03 0.92
CA ASP A 289 9.88 16.66 0.43
C ASP A 289 9.74 15.13 0.40
N ALA A 290 10.73 14.43 -0.15
CA ALA A 290 10.71 12.97 -0.21
C ALA A 290 10.71 12.32 1.19
N LEU A 291 11.50 12.85 2.14
CA LEU A 291 11.49 12.41 3.53
C LEU A 291 10.14 12.71 4.21
N ARG A 292 9.51 13.86 3.93
CA ARG A 292 8.21 14.22 4.46
C ARG A 292 7.12 13.26 3.96
N TRP A 293 7.13 12.87 2.68
CA TRP A 293 6.22 11.85 2.16
C TRP A 293 6.39 10.50 2.88
N ALA A 294 7.62 10.08 3.15
CA ALA A 294 7.90 8.83 3.85
C ALA A 294 7.55 8.85 5.35
N THR A 295 7.39 10.02 5.96
CA THR A 295 7.14 10.20 7.40
C THR A 295 5.75 10.76 7.67
N GLN A 296 5.61 12.07 7.75
CA GLN A 296 4.32 12.75 8.05
C GLN A 296 3.25 12.41 7.02
N GLY A 297 3.60 12.35 5.74
CA GLY A 297 2.66 12.05 4.66
C GLY A 297 2.10 10.62 4.80
N SER A 298 2.98 9.64 4.99
CA SER A 298 2.59 8.24 5.22
C SER A 298 1.77 8.08 6.50
N ALA A 299 2.13 8.75 7.60
CA ALA A 299 1.36 8.75 8.83
C ALA A 299 -0.09 9.26 8.58
N ARG A 300 -0.24 10.37 7.85
CA ARG A 300 -1.56 10.92 7.49
C ARG A 300 -2.38 9.97 6.62
N CYS A 301 -1.75 9.29 5.65
CA CYS A 301 -2.44 8.25 4.85
C CYS A 301 -3.00 7.14 5.73
N LEU A 302 -2.27 6.75 6.78
CA LEU A 302 -2.73 5.77 7.77
C LEU A 302 -3.68 6.37 8.84
N GLY A 303 -4.06 7.65 8.73
CA GLY A 303 -4.92 8.33 9.72
C GLY A 303 -4.24 8.53 11.08
N ARG A 304 -2.91 8.53 11.11
CA ARG A 304 -2.13 8.68 12.35
C ARG A 304 -1.64 10.11 12.51
N HIS A 305 -1.93 10.66 13.68
CA HIS A 305 -1.49 12.00 14.08
C HIS A 305 -0.49 11.99 15.24
N ASP A 306 -0.22 10.81 15.78
CA ASP A 306 0.66 10.59 16.93
C ASP A 306 2.07 10.12 16.53
N ILE A 307 2.34 9.90 15.23
CA ILE A 307 3.62 9.47 14.65
C ILE A 307 4.01 10.34 13.45
N GLY A 308 5.19 10.09 12.86
CA GLY A 308 5.66 10.70 11.60
C GLY A 308 6.49 11.96 11.79
N GLU A 309 6.66 12.46 13.01
CA GLU A 309 7.50 13.60 13.32
C GLU A 309 8.03 13.55 14.76
N ILE A 310 9.14 14.22 15.02
CA ILE A 310 9.70 14.39 16.36
C ILE A 310 9.10 15.66 16.97
N ALA A 311 8.11 15.49 17.84
CA ALA A 311 7.45 16.59 18.54
C ALA A 311 6.92 16.13 19.90
N VAL A 312 6.69 17.07 20.82
CA VAL A 312 6.11 16.79 22.14
C VAL A 312 4.69 16.19 21.95
N GLY A 313 4.41 15.09 22.64
CA GLY A 313 3.13 14.37 22.55
C GLY A 313 3.08 13.30 21.46
N LYS A 314 4.12 13.16 20.62
CA LYS A 314 4.19 12.08 19.63
C LYS A 314 4.86 10.82 20.20
N GLN A 315 4.63 9.69 19.56
CA GLN A 315 5.33 8.45 19.88
C GLN A 315 6.82 8.57 19.54
N ALA A 316 7.67 7.98 20.38
CA ALA A 316 9.12 8.01 20.19
C ALA A 316 9.57 6.89 19.21
N ASP A 317 8.93 6.80 18.06
CA ASP A 317 9.30 5.90 16.96
C ASP A 317 10.46 6.55 16.18
N LEU A 318 11.70 6.18 16.47
CA LEU A 318 12.90 6.85 15.97
C LEU A 318 13.77 5.92 15.12
N ALA A 319 14.25 6.41 13.98
CA ALA A 319 15.27 5.76 13.17
C ALA A 319 16.59 6.55 13.27
N LEU A 320 17.68 5.85 13.55
CA LEU A 320 19.03 6.41 13.62
C LEU A 320 19.89 5.84 12.51
N PHE A 321 20.56 6.71 11.76
CA PHE A 321 21.43 6.33 10.66
C PHE A 321 22.88 6.71 10.98
N ARG A 322 23.79 5.77 10.69
CA ARG A 322 25.23 6.04 10.76
C ARG A 322 25.67 6.70 9.49
N LEU A 323 26.42 7.79 9.60
CA LEU A 323 26.93 8.56 8.46
C LEU A 323 28.47 8.52 8.37
N ASP A 324 29.12 7.67 9.16
CA ASP A 324 30.58 7.46 9.18
C ASP A 324 31.04 6.35 8.19
N GLU A 325 30.19 6.00 7.24
CA GLU A 325 30.47 5.01 6.19
C GLU A 325 31.04 5.67 4.93
N LEU A 326 31.77 4.90 4.12
CA LEU A 326 32.43 5.37 2.91
C LEU A 326 31.49 6.11 1.94
N ARG A 327 30.24 5.64 1.81
CA ARG A 327 29.23 6.26 0.94
C ARG A 327 28.87 7.72 1.29
N PHE A 328 29.13 8.12 2.55
CA PHE A 328 28.84 9.46 3.03
C PHE A 328 30.08 10.38 3.07
N SER A 329 31.25 9.87 2.65
CA SER A 329 32.48 10.64 2.64
C SER A 329 32.38 11.87 1.75
N GLY A 330 32.68 13.06 2.31
CA GLY A 330 32.57 14.32 1.58
C GLY A 330 31.19 14.95 1.52
N ALA A 331 30.18 14.34 2.15
CA ALA A 331 28.82 14.90 2.20
C ALA A 331 28.78 16.17 3.08
N GLY A 332 28.27 17.28 2.50
CA GLY A 332 28.11 18.55 3.20
C GLY A 332 26.76 18.67 3.93
N ASP A 333 25.74 17.94 3.48
CA ASP A 333 24.41 17.89 4.11
C ASP A 333 24.06 16.44 4.45
N PRO A 334 23.89 16.09 5.73
CA PRO A 334 23.65 14.72 6.16
C PRO A 334 22.29 14.16 5.70
N LEU A 335 21.25 14.98 5.64
CA LEU A 335 19.92 14.51 5.20
C LEU A 335 19.88 14.29 3.68
N ALA A 336 20.50 15.19 2.92
CA ALA A 336 20.62 15.00 1.48
C ALA A 336 21.51 13.80 1.12
N ALA A 337 22.54 13.51 1.93
CA ALA A 337 23.39 12.35 1.73
C ALA A 337 22.69 11.02 2.06
N LEU A 338 21.74 11.05 3.00
CA LEU A 338 20.95 9.88 3.37
C LEU A 338 19.99 9.46 2.24
N VAL A 339 19.42 10.43 1.53
CA VAL A 339 18.51 10.25 0.39
C VAL A 339 19.32 10.11 -0.92
#